data_ea5eb8893b487202f782bb760a3c5d0a
#
_entry.id   ea5eb8893b487202f782bb760a3c5d0a
#
_cell.length_a   1.000
_cell.length_b   1.000
_cell.length_c   1.000
_cell.angle_alpha   90.00
_cell.angle_beta   90.00
_cell.angle_gamma   90.00
#
_symmetry.space_group_name_H-M   'P 1'
#
loop_
_entity.id
_entity.type
_entity.pdbx_description
1 polymer ?
#
loop_
_entity_poly.entity_id
_entity_poly.type
_entity_poly.pdbx_seq_one_letter_code
_entity_poly.pdbx_strand_id
1 'polypeptide(L)'
;NNQTYTSTGNYTTTLTNALGCDSVVTLALTINNSNTGSQTAASCNSYTWGANNQTYTSTGNYTTTLTNAFGCDSVVTLALTINNSSSSQVSGSFCQGNTYTTGGGQIVSSPGQYIDTISTTAGCDSIIITNLSQINASYDSLTINTCGPILSLSGKTFNSTGTYLDTIPNNAGCDSIVYYNLTVNPLNNSVSLQNNQLVSGEANASYQWLACSFNYAAVPNATSQTFSPPTNGTYAVE
;
A
#
# COMPACT_ATOMS: atom_id res chain seq x y z
N ASN A 1 32.95 -62.97 46.56
CA ASN A 1 33.66 -62.68 45.28
C ASN A 1 33.47 -61.21 44.88
N ASN A 2 34.50 -60.40 44.89
CA ASN A 2 34.41 -58.98 44.53
C ASN A 2 34.48 -58.80 43.00
N GLN A 3 33.64 -59.56 42.26
CA GLN A 3 33.63 -59.54 40.83
C GLN A 3 32.47 -58.66 40.30
N THR A 4 32.74 -57.65 39.38
CA THR A 4 31.73 -56.81 38.78
C THR A 4 31.32 -57.44 37.45
N TYR A 5 30.01 -57.52 37.21
CA TYR A 5 29.44 -58.04 35.96
C TYR A 5 28.73 -56.91 35.24
N THR A 6 28.95 -56.78 33.93
CA THR A 6 28.43 -55.71 33.07
C THR A 6 27.45 -56.21 31.99
N SER A 7 27.14 -57.51 32.00
CA SER A 7 26.20 -58.09 31.05
C SER A 7 25.26 -59.05 31.74
N THR A 8 24.08 -59.25 31.15
CA THR A 8 23.10 -60.28 31.57
C THR A 8 23.71 -61.64 31.33
N GLY A 9 23.55 -62.56 32.32
CA GLY A 9 24.06 -63.93 32.22
C GLY A 9 23.92 -64.70 33.51
N ASN A 10 24.25 -65.98 33.43
CA ASN A 10 24.40 -66.89 34.60
C ASN A 10 25.88 -66.96 34.93
N TYR A 11 26.22 -66.54 36.13
CA TYR A 11 27.58 -66.54 36.64
C TYR A 11 27.70 -67.52 37.76
N THR A 12 28.71 -68.40 37.70
CA THR A 12 28.94 -69.44 38.74
C THR A 12 30.24 -69.11 39.48
N THR A 13 30.21 -69.39 40.79
CA THR A 13 31.42 -69.37 41.59
C THR A 13 31.40 -70.59 42.54
N THR A 14 32.57 -71.11 42.78
CA THR A 14 32.74 -72.18 43.75
C THR A 14 33.16 -71.56 45.08
N LEU A 15 32.46 -71.88 46.13
CA LEU A 15 32.79 -71.51 47.50
C LEU A 15 33.20 -72.82 48.26
N THR A 16 34.37 -72.75 48.90
CA THR A 16 34.87 -73.83 49.69
C THR A 16 34.59 -73.55 51.16
N ASN A 17 33.94 -74.50 51.88
CA ASN A 17 33.68 -74.32 53.29
C ASN A 17 34.92 -74.62 54.15
N ALA A 18 34.83 -74.41 55.47
CA ALA A 18 35.96 -74.61 56.39
C ALA A 18 36.40 -76.10 56.51
N LEU A 19 35.64 -77.00 56.02
CA LEU A 19 35.94 -78.48 55.99
C LEU A 19 36.48 -78.92 54.64
N GLY A 20 36.71 -78.00 53.67
CA GLY A 20 37.28 -78.28 52.35
C GLY A 20 36.25 -78.82 51.35
N CYS A 21 34.94 -78.74 51.61
CA CYS A 21 33.88 -79.10 50.66
C CYS A 21 33.49 -77.93 49.76
N ASP A 22 33.44 -78.13 48.46
CA ASP A 22 33.08 -77.14 47.46
C ASP A 22 31.56 -77.08 47.25
N SER A 23 31.06 -75.86 47.15
CA SER A 23 29.67 -75.52 46.81
C SER A 23 29.62 -74.61 45.65
N VAL A 24 28.88 -74.96 44.61
CA VAL A 24 28.71 -74.06 43.41
C VAL A 24 27.49 -73.18 43.64
N VAL A 25 27.72 -71.88 43.61
CA VAL A 25 26.65 -70.88 43.65
C VAL A 25 26.50 -70.28 42.27
N THR A 26 25.27 -70.21 41.77
CA THR A 26 24.91 -69.64 40.50
C THR A 26 24.14 -68.34 40.74
N LEU A 27 24.63 -67.23 40.16
CA LEU A 27 23.93 -65.95 40.05
C LEU A 27 23.30 -65.83 38.68
N ALA A 28 21.98 -65.79 38.58
CA ALA A 28 21.26 -65.37 37.38
C ALA A 28 21.10 -63.83 37.41
N LEU A 29 21.90 -63.16 36.66
CA LEU A 29 21.92 -61.67 36.60
C LEU A 29 21.25 -61.14 35.35
N THR A 30 20.31 -60.22 35.52
CA THR A 30 19.73 -59.42 34.42
C THR A 30 20.23 -57.98 34.56
N ILE A 31 20.93 -57.49 33.55
CA ILE A 31 21.34 -56.10 33.44
C ILE A 31 20.38 -55.43 32.49
N ASN A 32 19.63 -54.44 33.00
CA ASN A 32 18.79 -53.57 32.20
C ASN A 32 19.59 -52.33 31.84
N ASN A 33 19.54 -51.92 30.59
CA ASN A 33 20.29 -50.76 30.08
C ASN A 33 19.41 -49.52 29.95
N SER A 34 20.01 -48.38 30.13
CA SER A 34 19.43 -47.09 29.76
C SER A 34 19.24 -47.00 28.25
N ASN A 35 18.19 -46.30 27.81
CA ASN A 35 17.90 -46.06 26.41
C ASN A 35 18.09 -44.56 26.08
N THR A 36 18.28 -44.27 24.81
CA THR A 36 18.22 -42.91 24.30
C THR A 36 17.12 -42.80 23.25
N GLY A 37 16.38 -41.71 23.26
CA GLY A 37 15.36 -41.43 22.26
C GLY A 37 15.55 -40.03 21.65
N SER A 38 15.07 -39.84 20.43
CA SER A 38 15.03 -38.56 19.80
C SER A 38 13.65 -38.28 19.23
N GLN A 39 13.22 -37.02 19.31
CA GLN A 39 11.99 -36.50 18.75
C GLN A 39 12.26 -35.21 18.05
N THR A 40 11.58 -34.94 16.93
CA THR A 40 11.58 -33.66 16.25
C THR A 40 10.18 -33.06 16.31
N ALA A 41 10.09 -31.75 16.52
CA ALA A 41 8.83 -31.01 16.48
C ALA A 41 9.02 -29.62 15.92
N ALA A 42 7.97 -29.10 15.30
CA ALA A 42 7.88 -27.71 14.89
C ALA A 42 6.53 -27.13 15.35
N SER A 43 6.52 -25.91 15.84
CA SER A 43 5.32 -25.26 16.35
C SER A 43 5.39 -23.75 16.20
N CYS A 44 4.24 -23.10 16.29
CA CYS A 44 4.15 -21.64 16.26
C CYS A 44 4.18 -21.08 17.69
N ASN A 45 5.08 -20.11 17.91
CA ASN A 45 5.23 -19.34 19.16
C ASN A 45 5.63 -20.17 20.39
N SER A 46 5.07 -21.36 20.59
CA SER A 46 5.37 -22.22 21.72
C SER A 46 5.05 -23.69 21.44
N TYR A 47 5.70 -24.57 22.20
CA TYR A 47 5.47 -26.00 22.16
C TYR A 47 5.53 -26.58 23.56
N THR A 48 4.49 -27.31 23.96
CA THR A 48 4.50 -28.06 25.23
C THR A 48 4.92 -29.48 24.94
N TRP A 49 6.08 -29.88 25.48
CA TRP A 49 6.62 -31.23 25.27
C TRP A 49 5.98 -32.22 26.21
N GLY A 50 5.29 -33.23 25.67
CA GLY A 50 4.57 -34.22 26.46
C GLY A 50 5.47 -35.11 27.33
N ALA A 51 6.77 -35.20 27.04
CA ALA A 51 7.69 -36.02 27.84
C ALA A 51 7.97 -35.45 29.24
N ASN A 52 7.89 -34.13 29.42
CA ASN A 52 8.16 -33.45 30.69
C ASN A 52 7.12 -32.39 31.06
N ASN A 53 6.10 -32.18 30.23
CA ASN A 53 5.05 -31.16 30.38
C ASN A 53 5.58 -29.71 30.47
N GLN A 54 6.79 -29.46 29.95
CA GLN A 54 7.37 -28.13 29.87
C GLN A 54 7.02 -27.43 28.55
N THR A 55 6.77 -26.11 28.62
CA THR A 55 6.51 -25.28 27.44
C THR A 55 7.78 -24.55 27.06
N TYR A 56 8.14 -24.65 25.78
CA TYR A 56 9.31 -24.00 25.19
C TYR A 56 8.86 -22.96 24.16
N THR A 57 9.51 -21.81 24.17
CA THR A 57 9.20 -20.66 23.29
C THR A 57 10.33 -20.33 22.32
N SER A 58 11.39 -21.13 22.29
CA SER A 58 12.53 -20.93 21.40
C SER A 58 12.98 -22.23 20.75
N THR A 59 13.53 -22.10 19.56
CA THR A 59 14.17 -23.21 18.85
C THR A 59 15.39 -23.70 19.62
N GLY A 60 15.54 -25.02 19.72
CA GLY A 60 16.68 -25.61 20.41
C GLY A 60 16.57 -27.11 20.56
N ASN A 61 17.62 -27.72 21.15
CA ASN A 61 17.62 -29.11 21.57
C ASN A 61 17.40 -29.15 23.08
N TYR A 62 16.34 -29.84 23.47
CA TYR A 62 15.94 -30.00 24.88
C TYR A 62 16.03 -31.47 25.28
N THR A 63 16.50 -31.75 26.46
CA THR A 63 16.63 -33.10 26.97
C THR A 63 15.82 -33.28 28.24
N THR A 64 15.28 -34.50 28.42
CA THR A 64 14.64 -34.90 29.65
C THR A 64 14.99 -36.36 29.95
N THR A 65 15.03 -36.70 31.22
CA THR A 65 15.25 -38.07 31.67
C THR A 65 13.93 -38.70 32.05
N LEU A 66 13.65 -39.87 31.47
CA LEU A 66 12.49 -40.67 31.77
C LEU A 66 12.96 -42.04 32.34
N THR A 67 12.23 -42.57 33.29
CA THR A 67 12.50 -43.90 33.79
C THR A 67 11.80 -44.93 32.89
N ASN A 68 12.55 -45.88 32.33
CA ASN A 68 11.99 -46.95 31.50
C ASN A 68 11.25 -47.99 32.33
N ALA A 69 10.58 -48.95 31.68
CA ALA A 69 9.79 -50.01 32.34
C ALA A 69 10.59 -50.92 33.30
N PHE A 70 11.90 -50.87 33.21
CA PHE A 70 12.82 -51.67 34.06
C PHE A 70 13.47 -50.85 35.17
N GLY A 71 13.05 -49.57 35.34
CA GLY A 71 13.59 -48.69 36.37
C GLY A 71 14.91 -48.02 36.01
N CYS A 72 15.38 -48.13 34.76
CA CYS A 72 16.60 -47.48 34.30
C CYS A 72 16.28 -46.11 33.67
N ASP A 73 17.15 -45.15 33.90
CA ASP A 73 17.02 -43.81 33.30
C ASP A 73 17.26 -43.83 31.79
N SER A 74 16.38 -43.16 31.05
CA SER A 74 16.44 -43.03 29.61
C SER A 74 16.44 -41.54 29.25
N VAL A 75 17.41 -41.09 28.45
CA VAL A 75 17.50 -39.72 28.01
C VAL A 75 16.79 -39.57 26.68
N VAL A 76 15.80 -38.67 26.65
CA VAL A 76 15.10 -38.30 25.42
C VAL A 76 15.50 -36.88 25.02
N THR A 77 15.82 -36.69 23.76
CA THR A 77 16.18 -35.38 23.18
C THR A 77 15.09 -34.92 22.22
N LEU A 78 14.60 -33.68 22.40
CA LEU A 78 13.72 -32.99 21.49
C LEU A 78 14.50 -31.97 20.66
N ALA A 79 14.54 -32.15 19.35
CA ALA A 79 14.96 -31.11 18.41
C ALA A 79 13.73 -30.27 18.02
N LEU A 80 13.61 -29.09 18.61
CA LEU A 80 12.43 -28.20 18.46
C LEU A 80 12.74 -27.04 17.55
N THR A 81 11.83 -26.79 16.61
CA THR A 81 11.79 -25.55 15.80
C THR A 81 10.59 -24.72 16.20
N ILE A 82 10.80 -23.51 16.70
CA ILE A 82 9.74 -22.55 16.97
C ILE A 82 9.76 -21.50 15.88
N ASN A 83 8.65 -21.38 15.18
CA ASN A 83 8.37 -20.33 14.20
C ASN A 83 7.51 -19.26 14.87
N ASN A 84 7.83 -17.98 14.67
CA ASN A 84 7.08 -16.90 15.29
C ASN A 84 6.09 -16.28 14.31
N SER A 85 4.88 -15.99 14.77
CA SER A 85 3.95 -15.11 14.09
C SER A 85 4.52 -13.68 14.08
N SER A 86 4.26 -12.94 13.02
CA SER A 86 4.65 -11.53 12.92
C SER A 86 3.42 -10.64 12.70
N SER A 87 3.53 -9.38 13.07
CA SER A 87 2.54 -8.36 12.71
C SER A 87 3.24 -7.17 12.07
N SER A 88 2.63 -6.62 11.04
CA SER A 88 3.10 -5.40 10.37
C SER A 88 1.95 -4.42 10.22
N GLN A 89 2.28 -3.12 10.25
CA GLN A 89 1.34 -2.05 9.95
C GLN A 89 1.73 -1.37 8.64
N VAL A 90 0.73 -1.13 7.80
CA VAL A 90 0.85 -0.43 6.52
C VAL A 90 -0.18 0.69 6.49
N SER A 91 0.20 1.85 6.00
CA SER A 91 -0.74 2.95 5.72
C SER A 91 -0.88 3.12 4.22
N GLY A 92 -2.10 3.33 3.78
CA GLY A 92 -2.43 3.57 2.37
C GLY A 92 -3.49 4.65 2.23
N SER A 93 -3.64 5.13 1.00
CA SER A 93 -4.71 6.05 0.64
C SER A 93 -5.25 5.73 -0.75
N PHE A 94 -6.49 6.08 -1.00
CA PHE A 94 -7.14 5.89 -2.29
C PHE A 94 -8.12 7.04 -2.57
N CYS A 95 -8.40 7.28 -3.85
CA CYS A 95 -9.32 8.33 -4.26
C CYS A 95 -10.77 7.90 -4.07
N GLN A 96 -11.63 8.84 -3.71
CA GLN A 96 -13.07 8.61 -3.66
C GLN A 96 -13.58 7.99 -4.97
N GLY A 97 -14.37 6.91 -4.86
CA GLY A 97 -14.88 6.15 -6.00
C GLY A 97 -13.95 5.04 -6.51
N ASN A 98 -12.71 4.96 -6.04
CA ASN A 98 -11.77 3.90 -6.35
C ASN A 98 -11.75 2.82 -5.26
N THR A 99 -11.00 1.78 -5.51
CA THR A 99 -10.75 0.69 -4.57
C THR A 99 -9.26 0.60 -4.22
N TYR A 100 -8.98 -0.04 -3.11
CA TYR A 100 -7.62 -0.34 -2.65
C TYR A 100 -7.50 -1.84 -2.38
N THR A 101 -6.37 -2.42 -2.75
CA THR A 101 -6.07 -3.82 -2.42
C THR A 101 -5.16 -3.86 -1.21
N THR A 102 -5.62 -4.47 -0.11
CA THR A 102 -4.86 -4.61 1.13
C THR A 102 -3.69 -5.59 0.95
N GLY A 103 -2.80 -5.64 1.92
CA GLY A 103 -1.65 -6.56 1.90
C GLY A 103 -2.02 -8.04 1.82
N GLY A 104 -3.21 -8.43 2.24
CA GLY A 104 -3.75 -9.78 2.13
C GLY A 104 -4.55 -10.02 0.85
N GLY A 105 -4.66 -9.02 -0.03
CA GLY A 105 -5.40 -9.14 -1.30
C GLY A 105 -6.88 -8.83 -1.21
N GLN A 106 -7.39 -8.33 -0.09
CA GLN A 106 -8.78 -7.88 0.04
C GLN A 106 -8.97 -6.57 -0.74
N ILE A 107 -10.01 -6.48 -1.57
CA ILE A 107 -10.38 -5.27 -2.28
C ILE A 107 -11.42 -4.51 -1.45
N VAL A 108 -11.11 -3.26 -1.10
CA VAL A 108 -11.91 -2.41 -0.23
C VAL A 108 -12.16 -1.05 -0.86
N SER A 109 -13.30 -0.43 -0.57
CA SER A 109 -13.74 0.86 -1.11
C SER A 109 -14.07 1.91 -0.05
N SER A 110 -13.76 1.63 1.21
CA SER A 110 -14.02 2.53 2.34
C SER A 110 -12.75 2.78 3.14
N PRO A 111 -12.57 3.96 3.74
CA PRO A 111 -11.47 4.18 4.68
C PRO A 111 -11.71 3.39 5.96
N GLY A 112 -10.64 3.01 6.63
CA GLY A 112 -10.71 2.25 7.88
C GLY A 112 -9.46 1.43 8.15
N GLN A 113 -9.54 0.60 9.18
CA GLN A 113 -8.52 -0.37 9.51
C GLN A 113 -8.95 -1.75 9.03
N TYR A 114 -8.09 -2.40 8.27
CA TYR A 114 -8.29 -3.75 7.74
C TYR A 114 -7.21 -4.67 8.30
N ILE A 115 -7.62 -5.87 8.67
CA ILE A 115 -6.73 -6.87 9.23
C ILE A 115 -6.75 -8.08 8.30
N ASP A 116 -5.59 -8.36 7.74
CA ASP A 116 -5.37 -9.54 6.90
C ASP A 116 -4.53 -10.56 7.66
N THR A 117 -4.93 -11.82 7.58
CA THR A 117 -4.16 -12.94 8.12
C THR A 117 -3.53 -13.70 6.96
N ILE A 118 -2.21 -13.82 6.97
CA ILE A 118 -1.44 -14.50 5.93
C ILE A 118 -0.69 -15.66 6.58
N SER A 119 -0.93 -16.87 6.09
CA SER A 119 -0.18 -18.04 6.52
C SER A 119 1.23 -18.04 5.91
N THR A 120 2.23 -18.15 6.76
CA THR A 120 3.62 -18.27 6.31
C THR A 120 3.93 -19.70 5.83
N THR A 121 5.02 -19.88 5.11
CA THR A 121 5.51 -21.22 4.70
C THR A 121 5.80 -22.15 5.87
N ALA A 122 6.00 -21.61 7.06
CA ALA A 122 6.19 -22.36 8.30
C ALA A 122 4.86 -22.69 9.02
N GLY A 123 3.72 -22.32 8.42
CA GLY A 123 2.38 -22.58 8.97
C GLY A 123 1.95 -21.64 10.10
N CYS A 124 2.73 -20.59 10.41
CA CYS A 124 2.36 -19.62 11.43
C CYS A 124 1.70 -18.41 10.79
N ASP A 125 0.56 -18.00 11.30
CA ASP A 125 -0.16 -16.85 10.76
C ASP A 125 0.55 -15.54 11.09
N SER A 126 0.67 -14.67 10.09
CA SER A 126 1.14 -13.29 10.23
C SER A 126 -0.01 -12.34 9.98
N ILE A 127 -0.03 -11.23 10.72
CA ILE A 127 -1.10 -10.22 10.63
C ILE A 127 -0.55 -8.99 9.93
N ILE A 128 -1.27 -8.52 8.88
CA ILE A 128 -1.05 -7.22 8.28
C ILE A 128 -2.21 -6.31 8.65
N ILE A 129 -1.91 -5.21 9.32
CA ILE A 129 -2.89 -4.17 9.67
C ILE A 129 -2.73 -3.04 8.67
N THR A 130 -3.72 -2.86 7.79
CA THR A 130 -3.74 -1.77 6.82
C THR A 130 -4.62 -0.64 7.35
N ASN A 131 -4.01 0.53 7.62
CA ASN A 131 -4.73 1.76 7.96
C ASN A 131 -4.95 2.55 6.66
N LEU A 132 -6.20 2.62 6.22
CA LEU A 132 -6.57 3.16 4.93
C LEU A 132 -7.33 4.48 5.07
N SER A 133 -6.88 5.51 4.36
CA SER A 133 -7.53 6.81 4.26
C SER A 133 -8.10 7.04 2.86
N GLN A 134 -9.22 7.76 2.79
CA GLN A 134 -9.81 8.20 1.54
C GLN A 134 -9.42 9.64 1.25
N ILE A 135 -9.01 9.93 0.02
CA ILE A 135 -8.78 11.27 -0.49
C ILE A 135 -10.01 11.66 -1.30
N ASN A 136 -10.68 12.73 -0.88
CA ASN A 136 -11.83 13.24 -1.59
C ASN A 136 -11.39 14.10 -2.77
N ALA A 137 -12.20 14.12 -3.85
CA ALA A 137 -12.06 15.10 -4.93
C ALA A 137 -12.25 16.51 -4.36
N SER A 138 -11.44 17.46 -4.80
CA SER A 138 -11.66 18.88 -4.52
C SER A 138 -12.51 19.49 -5.63
N TYR A 139 -13.29 20.51 -5.25
CA TYR A 139 -14.15 21.26 -6.17
C TYR A 139 -13.79 22.73 -6.09
N ASP A 140 -13.62 23.37 -7.25
CA ASP A 140 -13.38 24.78 -7.35
C ASP A 140 -14.25 25.40 -8.46
N SER A 141 -14.45 26.70 -8.44
CA SER A 141 -15.25 27.41 -9.44
C SER A 141 -14.59 28.73 -9.80
N LEU A 142 -14.31 28.90 -11.07
CA LEU A 142 -13.71 30.09 -11.65
C LEU A 142 -14.74 30.81 -12.52
N THR A 143 -14.96 32.09 -12.25
CA THR A 143 -15.79 32.97 -13.11
C THR A 143 -14.86 33.85 -13.92
N ILE A 144 -14.95 33.75 -15.25
CA ILE A 144 -14.08 34.42 -16.20
C ILE A 144 -14.90 35.19 -17.22
N ASN A 145 -14.60 36.48 -17.34
CA ASN A 145 -15.10 37.33 -18.42
C ASN A 145 -13.96 37.60 -19.40
N THR A 146 -14.15 37.35 -20.67
CA THR A 146 -13.12 37.46 -21.70
C THR A 146 -13.71 37.88 -23.02
N CYS A 147 -12.88 38.45 -23.92
CA CYS A 147 -13.27 38.74 -25.29
C CYS A 147 -12.95 37.60 -26.28
N GLY A 148 -12.31 36.52 -25.83
CA GLY A 148 -11.89 35.41 -26.68
C GLY A 148 -11.80 34.10 -25.94
N PRO A 149 -11.32 33.06 -26.61
CA PRO A 149 -11.18 31.75 -26.01
C PRO A 149 -10.20 31.74 -24.82
N ILE A 150 -10.43 30.84 -23.87
CA ILE A 150 -9.52 30.58 -22.77
C ILE A 150 -8.97 29.19 -22.87
N LEU A 151 -7.81 28.99 -22.29
CA LEU A 151 -7.22 27.66 -22.06
C LEU A 151 -7.42 27.29 -20.60
N SER A 152 -8.01 26.10 -20.34
CA SER A 152 -8.17 25.59 -19.01
C SER A 152 -6.85 25.05 -18.44
N LEU A 153 -6.82 24.71 -17.14
CA LEU A 153 -5.64 24.16 -16.48
C LEU A 153 -5.24 22.78 -17.00
N SER A 154 -6.19 22.01 -17.56
CA SER A 154 -5.87 20.74 -18.23
C SER A 154 -5.50 20.89 -19.71
N GLY A 155 -5.50 22.11 -20.24
CA GLY A 155 -5.20 22.41 -21.64
C GLY A 155 -6.39 22.33 -22.59
N LYS A 156 -7.64 22.28 -22.09
CA LYS A 156 -8.85 22.37 -22.94
C LYS A 156 -9.12 23.82 -23.31
N THR A 157 -9.56 24.03 -24.56
CA THR A 157 -9.96 25.38 -25.03
C THR A 157 -11.48 25.53 -24.92
N PHE A 158 -11.92 26.60 -24.26
CA PHE A 158 -13.32 27.02 -24.19
C PHE A 158 -13.48 28.35 -24.94
N ASN A 159 -14.39 28.40 -25.91
CA ASN A 159 -14.51 29.50 -26.87
C ASN A 159 -15.88 30.18 -26.88
N SER A 160 -16.80 29.78 -26.02
CA SER A 160 -18.15 30.35 -25.95
C SER A 160 -18.60 30.53 -24.51
N THR A 161 -19.57 31.38 -24.27
CA THR A 161 -20.21 31.57 -22.97
C THR A 161 -20.87 30.26 -22.53
N GLY A 162 -20.62 29.89 -21.28
CA GLY A 162 -21.16 28.64 -20.71
C GLY A 162 -20.45 28.20 -19.42
N THR A 163 -20.95 27.15 -18.81
CA THR A 163 -20.27 26.48 -17.69
C THR A 163 -19.60 25.22 -18.20
N TYR A 164 -18.31 25.12 -17.98
CA TYR A 164 -17.48 24.00 -18.42
C TYR A 164 -16.88 23.31 -17.22
N LEU A 165 -16.74 22.00 -17.33
CA LEU A 165 -16.11 21.16 -16.31
C LEU A 165 -14.74 20.74 -16.81
N ASP A 166 -13.74 20.96 -15.97
CA ASP A 166 -12.39 20.47 -16.18
C ASP A 166 -11.94 19.60 -15.02
N THR A 167 -11.21 18.54 -15.35
CA THR A 167 -10.73 17.55 -14.38
C THR A 167 -9.21 17.58 -14.37
N ILE A 168 -8.63 17.82 -13.19
CA ILE A 168 -7.19 17.95 -13.00
C ILE A 168 -6.76 17.00 -11.88
N PRO A 169 -5.72 16.17 -12.09
CA PRO A 169 -5.19 15.35 -11.00
C PRO A 169 -4.58 16.27 -9.92
N ASN A 170 -4.92 16.01 -8.66
CA ASN A 170 -4.27 16.67 -7.53
C ASN A 170 -2.90 16.04 -7.24
N ASN A 171 -2.16 16.58 -6.26
CA ASN A 171 -0.84 16.07 -5.88
C ASN A 171 -0.85 14.61 -5.37
N ALA A 172 -2.01 14.10 -4.98
CA ALA A 172 -2.19 12.72 -4.55
C ALA A 172 -2.67 11.80 -5.70
N GLY A 173 -2.80 12.34 -6.94
CA GLY A 173 -3.28 11.61 -8.10
C GLY A 173 -4.79 11.43 -8.17
N CYS A 174 -5.56 12.09 -7.29
CA CYS A 174 -7.02 12.09 -7.31
C CYS A 174 -7.54 13.26 -8.12
N ASP A 175 -8.65 13.08 -8.82
CA ASP A 175 -9.23 14.11 -9.66
C ASP A 175 -9.79 15.27 -8.82
N SER A 176 -9.44 16.48 -9.23
CA SER A 176 -10.06 17.72 -8.79
C SER A 176 -10.94 18.25 -9.90
N ILE A 177 -12.11 18.72 -9.56
CA ILE A 177 -13.10 19.23 -10.52
C ILE A 177 -13.14 20.75 -10.44
N VAL A 178 -12.90 21.41 -11.58
CA VAL A 178 -12.96 22.87 -11.69
C VAL A 178 -14.10 23.24 -12.63
N TYR A 179 -15.01 24.06 -12.14
CA TYR A 179 -16.08 24.64 -12.92
C TYR A 179 -15.64 26.00 -13.47
N TYR A 180 -15.62 26.17 -14.79
CA TYR A 180 -15.36 27.44 -15.48
C TYR A 180 -16.69 28.05 -15.86
N ASN A 181 -17.10 29.12 -15.18
CA ASN A 181 -18.25 29.93 -15.54
C ASN A 181 -17.75 31.04 -16.47
N LEU A 182 -17.79 30.77 -17.76
CA LEU A 182 -17.21 31.62 -18.79
C LEU A 182 -18.27 32.55 -19.43
N THR A 183 -17.98 33.84 -19.47
CA THR A 183 -18.71 34.81 -20.30
C THR A 183 -17.75 35.28 -21.36
N VAL A 184 -18.02 34.94 -22.62
CA VAL A 184 -17.28 35.44 -23.78
C VAL A 184 -18.06 36.54 -24.41
N ASN A 185 -17.47 37.73 -24.44
CA ASN A 185 -18.01 38.91 -25.11
C ASN A 185 -17.19 39.13 -26.37
N PRO A 186 -17.57 38.53 -27.51
CA PRO A 186 -16.82 38.72 -28.75
C PRO A 186 -16.88 40.18 -29.17
N LEU A 187 -15.74 40.72 -29.59
CA LEU A 187 -15.69 42.06 -30.18
C LEU A 187 -16.52 42.09 -31.47
N ASN A 188 -17.36 43.08 -31.59
CA ASN A 188 -18.08 43.34 -32.84
C ASN A 188 -17.19 44.19 -33.77
N ASN A 189 -16.41 43.52 -34.59
CA ASN A 189 -15.49 44.12 -35.55
C ASN A 189 -16.15 44.59 -36.85
N SER A 190 -17.48 44.65 -36.90
CA SER A 190 -18.18 45.19 -38.06
C SER A 190 -18.05 46.70 -38.15
N VAL A 191 -18.05 47.22 -39.38
CA VAL A 191 -18.15 48.65 -39.65
C VAL A 191 -19.32 48.84 -40.61
N SER A 192 -20.21 49.74 -40.28
CA SER A 192 -21.37 50.09 -41.13
C SER A 192 -21.29 51.57 -41.58
N LEU A 193 -21.87 51.85 -42.76
CA LEU A 193 -22.04 53.21 -43.24
C LEU A 193 -23.46 53.68 -42.92
N GLN A 194 -23.58 54.71 -42.06
CA GLN A 194 -24.84 55.28 -41.63
C GLN A 194 -24.77 56.79 -41.80
N ASN A 195 -25.74 57.38 -42.50
CA ASN A 195 -25.80 58.81 -42.69
C ASN A 195 -24.46 59.46 -43.16
N ASN A 196 -23.77 58.81 -44.07
CA ASN A 196 -22.46 59.22 -44.59
C ASN A 196 -21.31 59.21 -43.57
N GLN A 197 -21.51 58.49 -42.46
CA GLN A 197 -20.48 58.21 -41.41
C GLN A 197 -20.20 56.73 -41.31
N LEU A 198 -18.96 56.39 -41.09
CA LEU A 198 -18.56 55.04 -40.71
C LEU A 198 -18.82 54.87 -39.20
N VAL A 199 -19.47 53.75 -38.81
CA VAL A 199 -19.81 53.44 -37.44
C VAL A 199 -19.23 52.07 -37.09
N SER A 200 -18.37 52.05 -36.08
CA SER A 200 -17.89 50.78 -35.52
C SER A 200 -19.02 50.04 -34.79
N GLY A 201 -19.15 48.74 -35.05
CA GLY A 201 -20.13 47.90 -34.39
C GLY A 201 -19.86 47.67 -32.91
N GLU A 202 -18.62 47.85 -32.47
CA GLU A 202 -18.28 47.76 -31.05
C GLU A 202 -18.71 49.04 -30.35
N ALA A 203 -19.27 48.92 -29.14
CA ALA A 203 -19.63 50.08 -28.33
C ALA A 203 -18.76 50.11 -27.05
N ASN A 204 -18.55 51.32 -26.53
CA ASN A 204 -17.80 51.55 -25.29
C ASN A 204 -16.33 51.06 -25.32
N ALA A 205 -15.70 51.15 -26.50
CA ALA A 205 -14.29 50.88 -26.71
C ALA A 205 -13.48 52.17 -26.95
N SER A 206 -12.19 52.04 -26.97
CA SER A 206 -11.30 53.04 -27.51
C SER A 206 -11.18 52.81 -29.01
N TYR A 207 -11.18 53.85 -29.81
CA TYR A 207 -11.14 53.75 -31.26
C TYR A 207 -9.99 54.57 -31.83
N GLN A 208 -9.43 54.07 -32.93
CA GLN A 208 -8.57 54.81 -33.80
C GLN A 208 -8.89 54.46 -35.27
N TRP A 209 -9.37 55.41 -36.07
CA TRP A 209 -9.60 55.16 -37.48
C TRP A 209 -8.31 55.25 -38.25
N LEU A 210 -8.14 54.38 -39.22
CA LEU A 210 -6.94 54.25 -40.04
C LEU A 210 -7.29 54.44 -41.54
N ALA A 211 -6.45 55.10 -42.30
CA ALA A 211 -6.58 55.24 -43.76
C ALA A 211 -5.83 54.01 -44.41
N CYS A 212 -6.56 53.06 -44.99
CA CYS A 212 -5.98 51.87 -45.59
C CYS A 212 -5.07 52.18 -46.79
N SER A 213 -5.43 53.19 -47.60
CA SER A 213 -4.64 53.59 -48.74
C SER A 213 -3.30 54.28 -48.41
N PHE A 214 -3.09 54.62 -47.13
CA PHE A 214 -1.86 55.18 -46.61
C PHE A 214 -1.16 54.25 -45.64
N ASN A 215 -1.14 52.98 -45.96
CA ASN A 215 -0.52 51.90 -45.15
C ASN A 215 -1.04 51.90 -43.72
N TYR A 216 -2.37 51.99 -43.57
CA TYR A 216 -3.06 52.01 -42.27
C TYR A 216 -2.59 53.18 -41.36
N ALA A 217 -2.21 54.30 -41.93
CA ALA A 217 -1.85 55.43 -41.11
C ALA A 217 -3.04 55.92 -40.27
N ALA A 218 -2.79 56.30 -39.03
CA ALA A 218 -3.80 56.82 -38.13
C ALA A 218 -4.37 58.11 -38.64
N VAL A 219 -5.68 58.24 -38.72
CA VAL A 219 -6.35 59.48 -39.04
C VAL A 219 -6.35 60.35 -37.79
N PRO A 220 -5.74 61.55 -37.84
CA PRO A 220 -5.64 62.40 -36.67
C PRO A 220 -7.00 62.77 -36.08
N ASN A 221 -7.10 62.65 -34.73
CA ASN A 221 -8.32 62.97 -33.96
C ASN A 221 -9.56 62.08 -34.27
N ALA A 222 -9.42 61.02 -35.05
CA ALA A 222 -10.49 60.12 -35.39
C ALA A 222 -10.56 58.96 -34.34
N THR A 223 -10.99 59.27 -33.12
CA THR A 223 -10.98 58.37 -31.94
C THR A 223 -12.39 58.10 -31.39
N SER A 224 -13.43 58.45 -32.16
CA SER A 224 -14.82 58.17 -31.78
C SER A 224 -15.35 56.90 -32.44
N GLN A 225 -16.41 56.28 -31.89
CA GLN A 225 -17.12 55.14 -32.48
C GLN A 225 -17.59 55.48 -33.91
N THR A 226 -17.94 56.74 -34.19
CA THR A 226 -18.35 57.24 -35.50
C THR A 226 -17.23 58.03 -36.11
N PHE A 227 -17.07 57.94 -37.45
CA PHE A 227 -16.06 58.67 -38.21
C PHE A 227 -16.65 59.18 -39.51
N SER A 228 -16.46 60.49 -39.78
CA SER A 228 -16.81 61.15 -41.05
C SER A 228 -15.57 61.19 -41.93
N PRO A 229 -15.44 60.35 -42.96
CA PRO A 229 -14.28 60.34 -43.82
C PRO A 229 -14.16 61.70 -44.58
N PRO A 230 -12.99 62.31 -44.55
CA PRO A 230 -12.79 63.57 -45.25
C PRO A 230 -12.71 63.40 -46.77
N THR A 231 -12.42 62.20 -47.24
CA THR A 231 -12.29 61.83 -48.63
C THR A 231 -12.86 60.46 -48.89
N ASN A 232 -13.24 60.16 -50.13
CA ASN A 232 -13.61 58.81 -50.52
C ASN A 232 -12.36 57.92 -50.42
N GLY A 233 -12.51 56.78 -49.77
CA GLY A 233 -11.43 55.84 -49.55
C GLY A 233 -11.84 54.63 -48.76
N THR A 234 -10.87 53.72 -48.44
CA THR A 234 -11.04 52.60 -47.59
C THR A 234 -10.44 52.90 -46.22
N TYR A 235 -11.21 52.64 -45.18
CA TYR A 235 -10.83 52.88 -43.79
C TYR A 235 -11.01 51.68 -42.97
N ALA A 236 -10.20 51.54 -41.92
CA ALA A 236 -10.32 50.53 -40.87
C ALA A 236 -10.39 51.21 -39.49
N VAL A 237 -10.83 50.52 -38.49
CA VAL A 237 -10.81 50.94 -37.08
C VAL A 237 -10.16 49.88 -36.22
N GLU A 238 -9.29 50.32 -35.35
CA GLU A 238 -8.69 49.49 -34.31
C GLU A 238 -9.15 49.92 -32.91
#